data_e19c5db9379237381586fa8089c15a92
#
_entry.id   e19c5db9379237381586fa8089c15a92
#
_cell.length_a   1.000
_cell.length_b   1.000
_cell.length_c   1.000
_cell.angle_alpha   90.00
_cell.angle_beta   90.00
_cell.angle_gamma   90.00
#
_symmetry.space_group_name_H-M   'P 1'
#
loop_
_entity.id
_entity.type
_entity.pdbx_description
1 polymer ?
#
loop_
_entity_poly.entity_id
_entity_poly.type
_entity_poly.pdbx_seq_one_letter_code
_entity_poly.pdbx_strand_id
1 'polypeptide(L)'
;MVLIKGFWFQKDYITLAQVIMMLYVEPDFYGEFQCIAEKCAHSCCLGWEIDIDRETAELYEGLPGALGEELRQKMCREPEPHFCLTEEERCPFLNEKGLCRLILGFGEDVLCDICREHPRFYNDFPERQEAGLGLCCEEAARLLLSGDGPLELVYEQEGTGEEEEPALIALRGRLFAVLSDFGLPMEERIRRCCRGMDMEPIPFDAVFWRDLFLGLERMDEDWTAALLTVRTGELPLPGDAKHTRLLQYMLYRHFASAEDAAQAGLILQFCVLSLRLLWAMEQSGAELRELVRLWSAEIEYSDENIGKIVERIKSLHFPKEQI
;
A
#
# COMPACT_ATOMS: atom_id res chain seq x y z
N MET A 1 -2.82 14.65 15.85
CA MET A 1 -3.55 13.50 16.44
C MET A 1 -4.52 13.01 15.38
N VAL A 2 -4.06 12.16 14.50
CA VAL A 2 -4.85 11.57 13.41
C VAL A 2 -5.12 10.13 13.80
N LEU A 3 -6.38 9.84 14.08
CA LEU A 3 -6.87 8.48 14.27
C LEU A 3 -6.88 7.80 12.89
N ILE A 4 -5.90 6.95 12.62
CA ILE A 4 -6.03 5.94 11.58
C ILE A 4 -7.10 4.99 12.08
N LYS A 5 -8.34 5.16 11.60
CA LYS A 5 -9.40 4.21 11.90
C LYS A 5 -9.01 2.86 11.31
N GLY A 6 -8.68 1.94 12.20
CA GLY A 6 -8.23 0.61 11.90
C GLY A 6 -9.15 -0.10 10.92
N PHE A 7 -8.56 -0.73 9.95
CA PHE A 7 -9.18 -1.83 9.24
C PHE A 7 -9.42 -2.94 10.27
N TRP A 8 -10.67 -3.09 10.72
CA TRP A 8 -11.07 -4.17 11.61
C TRP A 8 -11.05 -5.48 10.83
N PHE A 9 -10.14 -6.36 11.18
CA PHE A 9 -10.25 -7.77 10.84
C PHE A 9 -11.40 -8.37 11.65
N GLN A 10 -12.59 -8.41 11.06
CA GLN A 10 -13.65 -9.22 11.58
C GLN A 10 -13.40 -10.66 11.11
N LYS A 11 -12.71 -11.45 11.94
CA LYS A 11 -12.70 -12.91 11.80
C LYS A 11 -14.09 -13.42 12.17
N ASP A 12 -15.01 -13.39 11.21
CA ASP A 12 -16.25 -14.16 11.34
C ASP A 12 -15.86 -15.63 11.27
N TYR A 13 -16.10 -16.34 12.37
CA TYR A 13 -15.98 -17.78 12.45
C TYR A 13 -16.90 -18.40 11.39
N ILE A 14 -16.32 -18.80 10.26
CA ILE A 14 -16.99 -19.58 9.24
C ILE A 14 -17.27 -20.95 9.89
N THR A 15 -18.53 -21.23 10.17
CA THR A 15 -18.97 -22.52 10.64
C THR A 15 -18.57 -23.60 9.64
N LEU A 16 -18.10 -24.74 10.10
CA LEU A 16 -17.62 -25.93 9.36
C LEU A 16 -18.55 -26.49 8.25
N ALA A 17 -19.66 -25.83 7.95
CA ALA A 17 -20.63 -26.23 6.92
C ALA A 17 -20.52 -25.45 5.61
N GLN A 18 -19.67 -24.42 5.54
CA GLN A 18 -19.36 -23.66 4.33
C GLN A 18 -17.84 -23.70 4.14
N VAL A 19 -17.30 -24.81 3.64
CA VAL A 19 -16.02 -24.78 2.93
C VAL A 19 -16.33 -24.09 1.60
N ILE A 20 -16.47 -22.78 1.65
CA ILE A 20 -16.48 -21.93 0.46
C ILE A 20 -15.08 -22.06 -0.12
N MET A 21 -15.03 -22.41 -1.38
CA MET A 21 -13.78 -22.46 -2.11
C MET A 21 -13.24 -21.03 -2.22
N MET A 22 -12.17 -20.74 -1.51
CA MET A 22 -11.53 -19.44 -1.50
C MET A 22 -10.40 -19.44 -2.54
N LEU A 23 -10.49 -18.55 -3.52
CA LEU A 23 -9.37 -18.29 -4.42
C LEU A 23 -8.42 -17.31 -3.72
N TYR A 24 -7.22 -17.79 -3.44
CA TYR A 24 -6.15 -16.94 -2.90
C TYR A 24 -5.28 -16.44 -4.05
N VAL A 25 -4.98 -15.13 -4.06
CA VAL A 25 -4.21 -14.50 -5.12
C VAL A 25 -3.13 -13.60 -4.52
N GLU A 26 -1.92 -13.72 -5.03
CA GLU A 26 -0.79 -12.91 -4.59
C GLU A 26 0.09 -12.48 -5.77
N PRO A 27 0.85 -11.39 -5.66
CA PRO A 27 1.85 -11.02 -6.64
C PRO A 27 3.03 -12.01 -6.64
N ASP A 28 3.66 -12.21 -7.79
CA ASP A 28 4.79 -13.13 -8.02
C ASP A 28 5.96 -12.97 -7.04
N PHE A 29 6.16 -11.78 -6.46
CA PHE A 29 7.22 -11.50 -5.49
C PHE A 29 6.80 -11.67 -4.02
N TYR A 30 5.50 -11.92 -3.75
CA TYR A 30 4.97 -11.98 -2.38
C TYR A 30 5.63 -13.06 -1.52
N GLY A 31 5.78 -14.26 -2.08
CA GLY A 31 6.40 -15.39 -1.39
C GLY A 31 7.91 -15.23 -1.14
N GLU A 32 8.57 -14.25 -1.79
CA GLU A 32 9.99 -13.95 -1.56
C GLU A 32 10.22 -13.02 -0.37
N PHE A 33 9.15 -12.44 0.19
CA PHE A 33 9.26 -11.46 1.25
C PHE A 33 9.76 -12.08 2.56
N GLN A 34 10.86 -11.51 3.05
CA GLN A 34 11.37 -11.76 4.40
C GLN A 34 11.84 -10.43 4.99
N CYS A 35 11.41 -10.13 6.21
CA CYS A 35 11.85 -8.93 6.91
C CYS A 35 13.38 -8.92 7.04
N ILE A 36 14.01 -7.82 6.61
CA ILE A 36 15.47 -7.63 6.62
C ILE A 36 16.02 -7.14 7.97
N ALA A 37 15.14 -6.94 8.96
CA ALA A 37 15.44 -6.63 10.36
C ALA A 37 16.45 -5.47 10.51
N GLU A 38 17.63 -5.73 11.12
CA GLU A 38 18.68 -4.72 11.37
C GLU A 38 19.31 -4.12 10.10
N LYS A 39 19.05 -4.70 8.94
CA LYS A 39 19.52 -4.17 7.66
C LYS A 39 18.57 -3.11 7.07
N CYS A 40 17.36 -2.98 7.64
CA CYS A 40 16.38 -2.00 7.21
C CYS A 40 16.82 -0.60 7.62
N ALA A 41 16.90 0.32 6.67
CA ALA A 41 17.20 1.72 6.94
C ALA A 41 16.00 2.47 7.51
N HIS A 42 14.78 1.98 7.24
CA HIS A 42 13.51 2.62 7.59
C HIS A 42 12.66 1.67 8.44
N SER A 43 12.83 1.76 9.77
CA SER A 43 12.11 0.86 10.68
C SER A 43 10.60 1.13 10.68
N CYS A 44 9.81 0.06 10.50
CA CYS A 44 8.35 0.10 10.66
C CYS A 44 7.90 0.27 12.12
N CYS A 45 8.81 0.36 13.08
CA CYS A 45 8.53 0.60 14.49
C CYS A 45 8.73 2.08 14.89
N LEU A 46 8.64 3.00 13.93
CA LEU A 46 8.85 4.44 14.11
C LEU A 46 7.70 5.25 13.52
N GLY A 47 7.32 6.34 14.20
CA GLY A 47 6.47 7.38 13.64
C GLY A 47 4.97 7.09 13.62
N TRP A 48 4.50 5.96 14.18
CA TRP A 48 3.08 5.64 14.25
C TRP A 48 2.73 4.76 15.45
N GLU A 49 1.50 4.90 15.93
CA GLU A 49 0.96 4.14 17.04
C GLU A 49 0.61 2.71 16.59
N ILE A 50 1.06 1.72 17.34
CA ILE A 50 0.84 0.30 17.04
C ILE A 50 -0.31 -0.20 17.92
N ASP A 51 -1.46 -0.41 17.32
CA ASP A 51 -2.61 -1.02 17.97
C ASP A 51 -2.34 -2.48 18.31
N ILE A 52 -2.83 -2.91 19.46
CA ILE A 52 -2.68 -4.28 19.94
C ILE A 52 -4.08 -4.92 19.92
N ASP A 53 -4.23 -5.99 19.16
CA ASP A 53 -5.47 -6.74 19.14
C ASP A 53 -5.79 -7.32 20.51
N ARG A 54 -7.07 -7.55 20.76
CA ARG A 54 -7.57 -7.94 22.08
C ARG A 54 -6.97 -9.26 22.57
N GLU A 55 -6.84 -10.24 21.69
CA GLU A 55 -6.29 -11.56 22.05
C GLU A 55 -4.82 -11.44 22.48
N THR A 56 -4.06 -10.64 21.75
CA THR A 56 -2.66 -10.36 22.10
C THR A 56 -2.55 -9.53 23.39
N ALA A 57 -3.42 -8.55 23.61
CA ALA A 57 -3.43 -7.79 24.86
C ALA A 57 -3.70 -8.70 26.08
N GLU A 58 -4.63 -9.67 25.97
CA GLU A 58 -4.88 -10.68 27.00
C GLU A 58 -3.67 -11.62 27.20
N LEU A 59 -2.98 -12.03 26.12
CA LEU A 59 -1.74 -12.79 26.18
C LEU A 59 -0.65 -12.04 26.96
N TYR A 60 -0.51 -10.74 26.71
CA TYR A 60 0.51 -9.89 27.34
C TYR A 60 0.36 -9.79 28.85
N GLU A 61 -0.85 -9.86 29.38
CA GLU A 61 -1.11 -9.87 30.82
C GLU A 61 -0.47 -11.11 31.52
N GLY A 62 -0.34 -12.22 30.80
CA GLY A 62 0.21 -13.48 31.31
C GLY A 62 1.73 -13.68 31.09
N LEU A 63 2.41 -12.83 30.34
CA LEU A 63 3.81 -13.03 30.00
C LEU A 63 4.71 -12.87 31.24
N PRO A 64 5.65 -13.83 31.48
CA PRO A 64 6.48 -13.82 32.67
C PRO A 64 7.72 -12.93 32.58
N GLY A 65 8.31 -12.65 33.74
CA GLY A 65 9.62 -12.00 33.87
C GLY A 65 9.60 -10.48 33.64
N ALA A 66 10.78 -9.88 33.74
CA ALA A 66 10.94 -8.43 33.68
C ALA A 66 10.47 -7.82 32.35
N LEU A 67 10.66 -8.52 31.21
CA LEU A 67 10.19 -8.04 29.91
C LEU A 67 8.67 -8.07 29.83
N GLY A 68 7.99 -9.09 30.40
CA GLY A 68 6.53 -9.13 30.48
C GLY A 68 5.97 -8.01 31.37
N GLU A 69 6.62 -7.70 32.49
CA GLU A 69 6.25 -6.57 33.35
C GLU A 69 6.43 -5.22 32.63
N GLU A 70 7.54 -5.02 31.92
CA GLU A 70 7.79 -3.83 31.13
C GLU A 70 6.74 -3.68 30.02
N LEU A 71 6.35 -4.78 29.36
CA LEU A 71 5.36 -4.78 28.31
C LEU A 71 4.00 -4.26 28.84
N ARG A 72 3.53 -4.77 29.98
CA ARG A 72 2.30 -4.28 30.62
C ARG A 72 2.36 -2.80 31.01
N GLN A 73 3.53 -2.28 31.37
CA GLN A 73 3.75 -0.87 31.70
C GLN A 73 3.77 0.04 30.47
N LYS A 74 4.21 -0.49 29.33
CA LYS A 74 4.36 0.24 28.04
C LYS A 74 3.16 0.08 27.12
N MET A 75 2.15 -0.66 27.55
CA MET A 75 0.87 -0.81 26.86
C MET A 75 -0.11 0.20 27.43
N CYS A 76 -0.54 1.17 26.62
CA CYS A 76 -1.67 2.03 26.88
C CYS A 76 -2.96 1.23 26.60
N ARG A 77 -4.06 1.47 27.37
CA ARG A 77 -5.30 0.69 27.26
C ARG A 77 -6.50 1.51 26.78
N GLU A 78 -6.32 2.80 26.70
CA GLU A 78 -7.39 3.74 26.33
C GLU A 78 -6.95 4.59 25.13
N PRO A 79 -7.78 4.84 24.12
CA PRO A 79 -9.15 4.28 23.98
C PRO A 79 -9.17 2.79 23.61
N GLU A 80 -8.15 2.26 22.99
CA GLU A 80 -7.92 0.87 22.64
C GLU A 80 -6.49 0.47 23.03
N PRO A 81 -6.18 -0.83 23.24
CA PRO A 81 -4.83 -1.26 23.55
C PRO A 81 -3.83 -0.88 22.45
N HIS A 82 -2.73 -0.22 22.82
CA HIS A 82 -1.65 0.15 21.90
C HIS A 82 -0.33 0.29 22.65
N PHE A 83 0.79 0.30 21.91
CA PHE A 83 2.09 0.59 22.51
C PHE A 83 2.28 2.10 22.74
N CYS A 84 2.59 2.47 23.99
CA CYS A 84 2.94 3.86 24.32
C CYS A 84 4.30 4.18 23.70
N LEU A 85 4.36 5.00 22.65
CA LEU A 85 5.59 5.39 21.99
C LEU A 85 6.54 6.18 22.94
N THR A 86 7.82 6.16 22.63
CA THR A 86 8.80 7.04 23.30
C THR A 86 8.61 8.51 22.86
N GLU A 87 9.36 9.42 23.49
CA GLU A 87 9.36 10.85 23.09
C GLU A 87 9.84 11.07 21.65
N GLU A 88 10.66 10.12 21.12
CA GLU A 88 11.13 10.12 19.73
C GLU A 88 10.20 9.32 18.80
N GLU A 89 8.95 9.10 19.20
CA GLU A 89 7.94 8.35 18.42
C GLU A 89 8.37 6.94 18.01
N ARG A 90 9.17 6.28 18.87
CA ARG A 90 9.67 4.92 18.67
C ARG A 90 8.83 3.90 19.44
N CYS A 91 8.65 2.71 18.87
CA CYS A 91 8.17 1.57 19.64
C CYS A 91 9.07 1.32 20.85
N PRO A 92 8.53 1.20 22.09
CA PRO A 92 9.35 1.03 23.29
C PRO A 92 10.11 -0.29 23.34
N PHE A 93 9.81 -1.23 22.45
CA PHE A 93 10.47 -2.54 22.34
C PHE A 93 11.50 -2.60 21.21
N LEU A 94 11.76 -1.51 20.52
CA LEU A 94 12.84 -1.42 19.55
C LEU A 94 14.16 -1.15 20.29
N ASN A 95 15.14 -2.06 20.18
CA ASN A 95 16.44 -1.88 20.79
C ASN A 95 17.35 -0.93 19.99
N GLU A 96 18.54 -0.65 20.49
CA GLU A 96 19.54 0.22 19.84
C GLU A 96 20.03 -0.28 18.47
N LYS A 97 19.85 -1.58 18.19
CA LYS A 97 20.21 -2.21 16.91
C LYS A 97 19.04 -2.27 15.93
N GLY A 98 17.89 -1.67 16.25
CA GLY A 98 16.70 -1.75 15.41
C GLY A 98 15.98 -3.11 15.46
N LEU A 99 16.22 -3.94 16.48
CA LEU A 99 15.58 -5.25 16.63
C LEU A 99 14.47 -5.21 17.67
N CYS A 100 13.39 -5.94 17.42
CA CYS A 100 12.27 -6.09 18.34
C CYS A 100 12.67 -6.94 19.56
N ARG A 101 12.59 -6.38 20.76
CA ARG A 101 12.89 -7.06 22.03
C ARG A 101 11.88 -8.13 22.38
N LEU A 102 10.63 -8.00 21.89
CA LEU A 102 9.60 -9.03 22.10
C LEU A 102 9.95 -10.30 21.32
N ILE A 103 10.37 -10.18 20.05
CA ILE A 103 10.85 -11.32 19.26
C ILE A 103 12.07 -11.96 19.92
N LEU A 104 13.04 -11.15 20.35
CA LEU A 104 14.26 -11.67 20.96
C LEU A 104 14.03 -12.38 22.31
N GLY A 105 13.01 -11.96 23.07
CA GLY A 105 12.72 -12.49 24.39
C GLY A 105 11.69 -13.62 24.42
N PHE A 106 10.71 -13.60 23.55
CA PHE A 106 9.57 -14.52 23.55
C PHE A 106 9.33 -15.24 22.23
N GLY A 107 9.98 -14.80 21.11
CA GLY A 107 9.70 -15.30 19.77
C GLY A 107 8.63 -14.49 19.01
N GLU A 108 8.37 -14.87 17.76
CA GLU A 108 7.42 -14.17 16.89
C GLU A 108 5.95 -14.40 17.28
N ASP A 109 5.64 -15.50 17.97
CA ASP A 109 4.28 -15.88 18.36
C ASP A 109 3.61 -14.88 19.32
N VAL A 110 4.38 -13.99 19.94
CA VAL A 110 3.85 -12.95 20.84
C VAL A 110 3.54 -11.63 20.14
N LEU A 111 3.79 -11.52 18.85
CA LEU A 111 3.53 -10.28 18.13
C LEU A 111 2.02 -10.07 17.98
N CYS A 112 1.57 -8.83 18.20
CA CYS A 112 0.21 -8.44 17.81
C CYS A 112 0.04 -8.51 16.28
N ASP A 113 -1.21 -8.62 15.82
CA ASP A 113 -1.52 -8.85 14.42
C ASP A 113 -0.88 -7.82 13.50
N ILE A 114 -0.94 -6.53 13.83
CA ILE A 114 -0.29 -5.47 13.05
C ILE A 114 1.22 -5.72 12.91
N CYS A 115 1.92 -6.07 13.99
CA CYS A 115 3.36 -6.33 13.94
C CYS A 115 3.71 -7.62 13.16
N ARG A 116 2.86 -8.65 13.26
CA ARG A 116 3.04 -9.94 12.59
C ARG A 116 2.80 -9.83 11.10
N GLU A 117 1.73 -9.15 10.73
CA GLU A 117 1.30 -9.05 9.34
C GLU A 117 2.03 -7.96 8.54
N HIS A 118 2.56 -6.93 9.20
CA HIS A 118 3.26 -5.87 8.48
C HIS A 118 4.40 -6.41 7.58
N PRO A 119 4.50 -6.01 6.33
CA PRO A 119 3.71 -5.02 5.58
C PRO A 119 2.55 -5.61 4.76
N ARG A 120 2.03 -6.77 5.12
CA ARG A 120 0.96 -7.44 4.37
C ARG A 120 -0.33 -6.66 4.45
N PHE A 121 -1.08 -6.68 3.36
CA PHE A 121 -2.48 -6.26 3.29
C PHE A 121 -3.30 -7.31 2.57
N TYR A 122 -4.60 -7.31 2.83
CA TYR A 122 -5.54 -8.24 2.23
C TYR A 122 -6.74 -7.47 1.68
N ASN A 123 -7.19 -7.85 0.48
CA ASN A 123 -8.42 -7.38 -0.12
C ASN A 123 -9.38 -8.55 -0.20
N ASP A 124 -10.49 -8.49 0.51
CA ASP A 124 -11.48 -9.55 0.57
C ASP A 124 -12.60 -9.31 -0.44
N PHE A 125 -12.88 -10.31 -1.25
CA PHE A 125 -14.02 -10.42 -2.14
C PHE A 125 -14.83 -11.67 -1.74
N PRO A 126 -16.09 -11.86 -2.16
CA PRO A 126 -16.93 -12.94 -1.65
C PRO A 126 -16.31 -14.34 -1.68
N GLU A 127 -15.51 -14.66 -2.67
CA GLU A 127 -14.90 -15.99 -2.88
C GLU A 127 -13.45 -15.91 -3.30
N ARG A 128 -12.84 -14.74 -3.06
CA ARG A 128 -11.46 -14.44 -3.42
C ARG A 128 -10.83 -13.55 -2.36
N GLN A 129 -9.62 -13.87 -1.95
CA GLN A 129 -8.77 -13.01 -1.15
C GLN A 129 -7.51 -12.68 -1.94
N GLU A 130 -7.17 -11.40 -1.99
CA GLU A 130 -5.94 -10.92 -2.60
C GLU A 130 -4.98 -10.41 -1.55
N ALA A 131 -3.81 -11.00 -1.45
CA ALA A 131 -2.74 -10.54 -0.57
C ALA A 131 -1.74 -9.66 -1.30
N GLY A 132 -1.13 -8.74 -0.58
CA GLY A 132 -0.04 -7.92 -1.11
C GLY A 132 0.86 -7.37 0.00
N LEU A 133 1.90 -6.63 -0.40
CA LEU A 133 2.87 -6.03 0.51
C LEU A 133 2.82 -4.50 0.40
N GLY A 134 2.64 -3.81 1.51
CA GLY A 134 2.71 -2.35 1.56
C GLY A 134 4.10 -1.84 1.16
N LEU A 135 4.14 -0.95 0.17
CA LEU A 135 5.41 -0.44 -0.37
C LEU A 135 6.11 0.55 0.56
N CYS A 136 5.48 0.95 1.66
CA CYS A 136 6.15 1.65 2.76
C CYS A 136 7.27 0.82 3.41
N CYS A 137 7.26 -0.50 3.21
CA CYS A 137 8.36 -1.38 3.56
C CYS A 137 9.45 -1.35 2.48
N GLU A 138 10.66 -1.02 2.89
CA GLU A 138 11.85 -0.95 2.02
C GLU A 138 12.09 -2.24 1.23
N GLU A 139 11.94 -3.40 1.87
CA GLU A 139 12.14 -4.70 1.22
C GLU A 139 11.01 -5.04 0.24
N ALA A 140 9.77 -4.72 0.58
CA ALA A 140 8.64 -4.90 -0.34
C ALA A 140 8.81 -4.05 -1.63
N ALA A 141 9.21 -2.78 -1.48
CA ALA A 141 9.49 -1.91 -2.61
C ALA A 141 10.67 -2.43 -3.46
N ARG A 142 11.72 -2.95 -2.81
CA ARG A 142 12.87 -3.56 -3.50
C ARG A 142 12.44 -4.78 -4.32
N LEU A 143 11.68 -5.69 -3.74
CA LEU A 143 11.21 -6.90 -4.41
C LEU A 143 10.33 -6.57 -5.61
N LEU A 144 9.34 -5.70 -5.45
CA LEU A 144 8.49 -5.27 -6.56
C LEU A 144 9.31 -4.74 -7.73
N LEU A 145 10.28 -3.83 -7.46
CA LEU A 145 11.05 -3.13 -8.49
C LEU A 145 12.19 -3.98 -9.09
N SER A 146 12.50 -5.14 -8.52
CA SER A 146 13.53 -6.05 -9.02
C SER A 146 13.05 -6.98 -10.16
N GLY A 147 11.73 -7.07 -10.39
CA GLY A 147 11.18 -7.92 -11.45
C GLY A 147 11.48 -7.43 -12.86
N ASP A 148 11.82 -8.34 -13.76
CA ASP A 148 12.24 -8.06 -15.13
C ASP A 148 11.10 -7.96 -16.16
N GLY A 149 9.86 -8.27 -15.73
CA GLY A 149 8.66 -8.30 -16.57
C GLY A 149 7.47 -7.54 -15.99
N PRO A 150 6.28 -7.67 -16.57
CA PRO A 150 5.05 -7.17 -15.97
C PRO A 150 4.78 -7.89 -14.65
N LEU A 151 3.90 -7.33 -13.83
CA LEU A 151 3.44 -7.98 -12.60
C LEU A 151 2.66 -9.24 -12.98
N GLU A 152 3.09 -10.39 -12.44
CA GLU A 152 2.37 -11.64 -12.55
C GLU A 152 1.61 -11.92 -11.24
N LEU A 153 0.43 -12.53 -11.36
CA LEU A 153 -0.36 -12.94 -10.20
C LEU A 153 -0.33 -14.46 -10.10
N VAL A 154 -0.05 -14.94 -8.90
CA VAL A 154 -0.08 -16.36 -8.53
C VAL A 154 -1.45 -16.66 -7.95
N TYR A 155 -2.05 -17.77 -8.35
CA TYR A 155 -3.38 -18.20 -7.96
C TYR A 155 -3.28 -19.52 -7.22
N GLU A 156 -3.74 -19.55 -5.98
CA GLU A 156 -3.90 -20.78 -5.20
C GLU A 156 -5.40 -21.00 -4.95
N GLN A 157 -5.91 -22.14 -5.36
CA GLN A 157 -7.31 -22.48 -5.21
C GLN A 157 -7.49 -23.69 -4.29
N GLU A 158 -8.26 -23.50 -3.23
CA GLU A 158 -8.75 -24.59 -2.40
C GLU A 158 -10.13 -25.03 -2.93
N GLY A 159 -10.20 -26.18 -3.65
CA GLY A 159 -11.46 -26.75 -4.15
C GLY A 159 -11.57 -26.82 -5.69
N THR A 160 -12.69 -27.32 -6.18
CA THR A 160 -12.97 -27.53 -7.63
C THR A 160 -14.23 -26.79 -8.07
N GLY A 161 -14.22 -25.47 -8.16
CA GLY A 161 -15.33 -24.67 -8.68
C GLY A 161 -14.88 -23.80 -9.85
N GLU A 162 -15.71 -23.72 -10.87
CA GLU A 162 -15.63 -22.70 -11.91
C GLU A 162 -16.52 -21.53 -11.43
N GLU A 163 -15.93 -20.51 -10.85
CA GLU A 163 -16.68 -19.31 -10.45
C GLU A 163 -16.46 -18.18 -11.42
N GLU A 164 -17.51 -17.36 -11.60
CA GLU A 164 -17.44 -16.20 -12.46
C GLU A 164 -16.60 -15.11 -11.80
N GLU A 165 -15.53 -14.71 -12.47
CA GLU A 165 -14.64 -13.66 -11.97
C GLU A 165 -15.39 -12.35 -11.79
N PRO A 166 -15.29 -11.65 -10.63
CA PRO A 166 -15.94 -10.36 -10.41
C PRO A 166 -15.62 -9.37 -11.53
N ALA A 167 -16.64 -8.66 -12.03
CA ALA A 167 -16.51 -7.79 -13.20
C ALA A 167 -15.38 -6.75 -13.09
N LEU A 168 -15.13 -6.23 -11.90
CA LEU A 168 -14.03 -5.29 -11.63
C LEU A 168 -12.66 -5.98 -11.71
N ILE A 169 -12.54 -7.22 -11.25
CA ILE A 169 -11.31 -7.99 -11.34
C ILE A 169 -11.02 -8.32 -12.82
N ALA A 170 -12.02 -8.76 -13.57
CA ALA A 170 -11.91 -8.97 -15.02
C ALA A 170 -11.51 -7.67 -15.75
N LEU A 171 -12.05 -6.52 -15.33
CA LEU A 171 -11.65 -5.20 -15.87
C LEU A 171 -10.18 -4.92 -15.58
N ARG A 172 -9.72 -5.10 -14.34
CA ARG A 172 -8.30 -4.93 -13.96
C ARG A 172 -7.38 -5.86 -14.78
N GLY A 173 -7.79 -7.11 -15.00
CA GLY A 173 -7.05 -8.05 -15.84
C GLY A 173 -6.88 -7.54 -17.29
N ARG A 174 -7.90 -6.93 -17.87
CA ARG A 174 -7.80 -6.28 -19.19
C ARG A 174 -6.84 -5.08 -19.17
N LEU A 175 -6.85 -4.26 -18.11
CA LEU A 175 -5.90 -3.15 -17.97
C LEU A 175 -4.46 -3.68 -17.87
N PHE A 176 -4.23 -4.75 -17.12
CA PHE A 176 -2.91 -5.40 -17.00
C PHE A 176 -2.41 -5.89 -18.35
N ALA A 177 -3.27 -6.55 -19.14
CA ALA A 177 -2.90 -7.00 -20.48
C ALA A 177 -2.47 -5.84 -21.39
N VAL A 178 -3.20 -4.71 -21.35
CA VAL A 178 -2.84 -3.50 -22.12
C VAL A 178 -1.53 -2.89 -21.63
N LEU A 179 -1.32 -2.80 -20.31
CA LEU A 179 -0.09 -2.27 -19.72
C LEU A 179 1.12 -3.15 -20.01
N SER A 180 0.95 -4.45 -20.21
CA SER A 180 2.01 -5.41 -20.54
C SER A 180 2.41 -5.41 -22.02
N ASP A 181 1.77 -4.62 -22.88
CA ASP A 181 2.15 -4.51 -24.31
C ASP A 181 3.38 -3.63 -24.48
N PHE A 182 4.57 -4.18 -24.22
CA PHE A 182 5.85 -3.48 -24.37
C PHE A 182 6.17 -3.07 -25.82
N GLY A 183 5.37 -3.48 -26.81
CA GLY A 183 5.47 -2.99 -28.19
C GLY A 183 4.95 -1.55 -28.36
N LEU A 184 4.29 -1.01 -27.32
CA LEU A 184 3.75 0.34 -27.31
C LEU A 184 4.44 1.23 -26.27
N PRO A 185 4.59 2.54 -26.55
CA PRO A 185 5.00 3.50 -25.52
C PRO A 185 4.03 3.50 -24.33
N MET A 186 4.51 3.74 -23.10
CA MET A 186 3.67 3.77 -21.88
C MET A 186 2.49 4.73 -22.03
N GLU A 187 2.70 5.89 -22.64
CA GLU A 187 1.64 6.88 -22.87
C GLU A 187 0.48 6.32 -23.71
N GLU A 188 0.78 5.49 -24.71
CA GLU A 188 -0.27 4.86 -25.53
C GLU A 188 -0.97 3.73 -24.77
N ARG A 189 -0.23 2.96 -23.93
CA ARG A 189 -0.81 1.94 -23.06
C ARG A 189 -1.81 2.57 -22.09
N ILE A 190 -1.40 3.65 -21.41
CA ILE A 190 -2.28 4.40 -20.49
C ILE A 190 -3.50 4.95 -21.23
N ARG A 191 -3.32 5.55 -22.41
CA ARG A 191 -4.43 6.09 -23.20
C ARG A 191 -5.43 5.00 -23.59
N ARG A 192 -4.96 3.79 -23.93
CA ARG A 192 -5.84 2.65 -24.22
C ARG A 192 -6.57 2.17 -22.97
N CYS A 193 -5.92 2.13 -21.82
CA CYS A 193 -6.58 1.83 -20.55
C CYS A 193 -7.71 2.83 -20.25
N CYS A 194 -7.45 4.13 -20.37
CA CYS A 194 -8.47 5.17 -20.16
C CYS A 194 -9.64 5.04 -21.12
N ARG A 195 -9.39 4.83 -22.43
CA ARG A 195 -10.45 4.62 -23.42
C ARG A 195 -11.29 3.38 -23.15
N GLY A 196 -10.66 2.30 -22.64
CA GLY A 196 -11.37 1.09 -22.23
C GLY A 196 -12.33 1.30 -21.06
N MET A 197 -12.27 2.47 -20.42
CA MET A 197 -13.10 2.91 -19.31
C MET A 197 -13.91 4.19 -19.65
N ASP A 198 -14.04 4.52 -20.93
CA ASP A 198 -14.74 5.72 -21.43
C ASP A 198 -14.21 7.03 -20.80
N MET A 199 -12.90 7.10 -20.57
CA MET A 199 -12.22 8.26 -19.98
C MET A 199 -11.07 8.75 -20.86
N GLU A 200 -10.73 10.03 -20.74
CA GLU A 200 -9.47 10.56 -21.26
C GLU A 200 -8.44 10.68 -20.15
N PRO A 201 -7.14 10.47 -20.44
CA PRO A 201 -6.10 10.71 -19.47
C PRO A 201 -6.11 12.16 -18.96
N ILE A 202 -5.93 12.34 -17.64
CA ILE A 202 -5.80 13.68 -17.09
C ILE A 202 -4.50 14.32 -17.59
N PRO A 203 -4.53 15.58 -18.03
CA PRO A 203 -3.32 16.33 -18.32
C PRO A 203 -2.42 16.40 -17.07
N PHE A 204 -1.15 16.08 -17.24
CA PHE A 204 -0.19 16.13 -16.15
C PHE A 204 0.62 17.42 -16.21
N ASP A 205 0.35 18.33 -15.27
CA ASP A 205 1.21 19.45 -14.95
C ASP A 205 1.98 19.14 -13.67
N ALA A 206 3.27 18.91 -13.79
CA ALA A 206 4.09 18.44 -12.69
C ALA A 206 4.12 19.43 -11.51
N VAL A 207 4.11 20.74 -11.78
CA VAL A 207 4.13 21.79 -10.75
C VAL A 207 2.78 21.88 -10.04
N PHE A 208 1.70 21.85 -10.80
CA PHE A 208 0.35 21.83 -10.23
C PHE A 208 0.14 20.65 -9.28
N TRP A 209 0.53 19.44 -9.71
CA TRP A 209 0.37 18.26 -8.87
C TRP A 209 1.34 18.26 -7.69
N ARG A 210 2.59 18.66 -7.87
CA ARG A 210 3.52 18.88 -6.75
C ARG A 210 2.90 19.79 -5.68
N ASP A 211 2.35 20.91 -6.09
CA ASP A 211 1.81 21.92 -5.15
C ASP A 211 0.56 21.39 -4.43
N LEU A 212 -0.25 20.54 -5.11
CA LEU A 212 -1.34 19.82 -4.46
C LEU A 212 -0.81 18.87 -3.39
N PHE A 213 0.19 18.02 -3.72
CA PHE A 213 0.78 17.09 -2.76
C PHE A 213 1.48 17.82 -1.60
N LEU A 214 2.10 18.95 -1.84
CA LEU A 214 2.63 19.82 -0.78
C LEU A 214 1.54 20.40 0.15
N GLY A 215 0.29 20.46 -0.29
CA GLY A 215 -0.87 20.87 0.50
C GLY A 215 -1.53 19.75 1.29
N LEU A 216 -1.13 18.49 1.09
CA LEU A 216 -1.63 17.35 1.85
C LEU A 216 -0.98 17.25 3.23
N GLU A 217 -1.52 16.41 4.10
CA GLU A 217 -0.86 16.03 5.34
C GLU A 217 0.43 15.27 5.02
N ARG A 218 1.51 15.60 5.70
CA ARG A 218 2.82 14.97 5.52
C ARG A 218 3.50 14.76 6.86
N MET A 219 4.15 13.63 7.02
CA MET A 219 4.87 13.25 8.23
C MET A 219 6.39 13.28 8.02
N ASP A 220 6.85 12.95 6.80
CA ASP A 220 8.26 12.77 6.47
C ASP A 220 8.83 14.00 5.73
N GLU A 221 9.91 14.59 6.28
CA GLU A 221 10.58 15.72 5.64
C GLU A 221 11.27 15.35 4.32
N ASP A 222 11.73 14.10 4.18
CA ASP A 222 12.34 13.60 2.94
C ASP A 222 11.32 13.53 1.81
N TRP A 223 10.04 13.20 2.11
CA TRP A 223 8.96 13.31 1.14
C TRP A 223 8.76 14.74 0.66
N THR A 224 8.74 15.69 1.60
CA THR A 224 8.64 17.11 1.27
C THR A 224 9.83 17.57 0.42
N ALA A 225 11.05 17.17 0.78
CA ALA A 225 12.25 17.47 0.01
C ALA A 225 12.19 16.89 -1.39
N ALA A 226 11.74 15.65 -1.55
CA ALA A 226 11.57 15.00 -2.85
C ALA A 226 10.55 15.74 -3.73
N LEU A 227 9.38 16.12 -3.19
CA LEU A 227 8.38 16.91 -3.91
C LEU A 227 8.97 18.23 -4.42
N LEU A 228 9.77 18.92 -3.63
CA LEU A 228 10.39 20.20 -4.00
C LEU A 228 11.42 20.06 -5.13
N THR A 229 11.87 18.85 -5.48
CA THR A 229 12.75 18.62 -6.63
C THR A 229 12.01 18.67 -7.96
N VAL A 230 10.69 18.48 -7.99
CA VAL A 230 9.87 18.45 -9.20
C VAL A 230 9.93 19.77 -9.93
N ARG A 231 10.24 19.74 -11.22
CA ARG A 231 10.37 20.89 -12.11
C ARG A 231 9.33 20.85 -13.22
N THR A 232 9.18 21.98 -13.91
CA THR A 232 8.36 22.07 -15.12
C THR A 232 8.97 21.25 -16.26
N GLY A 233 8.14 20.68 -17.11
CA GLY A 233 8.55 19.97 -18.32
C GLY A 233 7.62 18.81 -18.63
N GLU A 234 7.52 18.46 -19.89
CA GLU A 234 6.90 17.22 -20.32
C GLU A 234 7.92 16.09 -20.17
N LEU A 235 7.57 15.11 -19.35
CA LEU A 235 8.38 13.94 -19.11
C LEU A 235 7.57 12.71 -19.54
N PRO A 236 7.83 12.17 -20.75
CA PRO A 236 7.18 10.92 -21.15
C PRO A 236 7.57 9.81 -20.18
N LEU A 237 6.58 9.04 -19.75
CA LEU A 237 6.82 7.92 -18.85
C LEU A 237 7.70 6.85 -19.51
N PRO A 238 8.66 6.29 -18.78
CA PRO A 238 9.43 5.16 -19.25
C PRO A 238 8.52 3.95 -19.43
N GLY A 239 8.73 3.22 -20.54
CA GLY A 239 7.96 2.02 -20.85
C GLY A 239 8.62 0.73 -20.37
N ASP A 240 9.57 0.81 -19.44
CA ASP A 240 10.31 -0.33 -18.93
C ASP A 240 9.50 -1.21 -17.96
N ALA A 241 10.06 -2.34 -17.58
CA ALA A 241 9.42 -3.32 -16.72
C ALA A 241 9.10 -2.75 -15.34
N LYS A 242 10.03 -2.05 -14.67
CA LYS A 242 9.86 -1.61 -13.29
C LYS A 242 8.74 -0.58 -13.12
N HIS A 243 8.61 0.40 -14.05
CA HIS A 243 7.54 1.39 -14.00
C HIS A 243 6.18 0.79 -14.40
N THR A 244 6.19 -0.15 -15.34
CA THR A 244 4.99 -0.90 -15.71
C THR A 244 4.49 -1.72 -14.52
N ARG A 245 5.39 -2.45 -13.88
CA ARG A 245 5.15 -3.29 -12.73
C ARG A 245 4.64 -2.49 -11.53
N LEU A 246 5.23 -1.31 -11.28
CA LEU A 246 4.77 -0.39 -10.24
C LEU A 246 3.34 0.08 -10.49
N LEU A 247 3.01 0.52 -11.73
CA LEU A 247 1.65 0.93 -12.07
C LEU A 247 0.63 -0.21 -11.90
N GLN A 248 1.00 -1.41 -12.35
CA GLN A 248 0.13 -2.59 -12.18
C GLN A 248 -0.07 -2.93 -10.70
N TYR A 249 0.97 -2.79 -9.86
CA TYR A 249 0.86 -3.04 -8.43
C TYR A 249 0.00 -2.00 -7.70
N MET A 250 0.13 -0.72 -8.05
CA MET A 250 -0.77 0.33 -7.55
C MET A 250 -2.24 0.00 -7.91
N LEU A 251 -2.49 -0.42 -9.15
CA LEU A 251 -3.82 -0.86 -9.57
C LEU A 251 -4.27 -2.12 -8.82
N TYR A 252 -3.39 -3.09 -8.60
CA TYR A 252 -3.70 -4.30 -7.83
C TYR A 252 -4.20 -3.95 -6.43
N ARG A 253 -3.49 -3.07 -5.74
CA ARG A 253 -3.81 -2.66 -4.38
C ARG A 253 -5.09 -1.85 -4.28
N HIS A 254 -5.25 -0.83 -5.14
CA HIS A 254 -6.31 0.16 -4.98
C HIS A 254 -7.62 -0.19 -5.70
N PHE A 255 -7.60 -1.09 -6.67
CA PHE A 255 -8.79 -1.42 -7.46
C PHE A 255 -9.89 -2.07 -6.63
N ALA A 256 -9.54 -2.74 -5.54
CA ALA A 256 -10.49 -3.34 -4.61
C ALA A 256 -11.41 -2.32 -3.91
N SER A 257 -11.00 -1.06 -3.82
CA SER A 257 -11.82 0.01 -3.22
C SER A 257 -12.88 0.58 -4.17
N ALA A 258 -12.90 0.16 -5.46
CA ALA A 258 -13.90 0.60 -6.41
C ALA A 258 -15.21 -0.19 -6.23
N GLU A 259 -16.33 0.51 -6.22
CA GLU A 259 -17.66 -0.09 -6.20
C GLU A 259 -18.21 -0.30 -7.63
N ASP A 260 -17.73 0.49 -8.59
CA ASP A 260 -18.16 0.45 -9.99
C ASP A 260 -17.03 0.85 -10.96
N ALA A 261 -17.30 0.75 -12.26
CA ALA A 261 -16.35 1.08 -13.31
C ALA A 261 -15.95 2.57 -13.34
N ALA A 262 -16.81 3.48 -12.90
CA ALA A 262 -16.50 4.91 -12.86
C ALA A 262 -15.49 5.21 -11.75
N GLN A 263 -15.68 4.64 -10.57
CA GLN A 263 -14.70 4.73 -9.48
C GLN A 263 -13.37 4.04 -9.85
N ALA A 264 -13.44 2.87 -10.49
CA ALA A 264 -12.25 2.19 -11.00
C ALA A 264 -11.47 3.07 -12.00
N GLY A 265 -12.15 3.87 -12.80
CA GLY A 265 -11.54 4.86 -13.70
C GLY A 265 -10.82 5.97 -12.94
N LEU A 266 -11.39 6.49 -11.86
CA LEU A 266 -10.74 7.48 -11.01
C LEU A 266 -9.49 6.90 -10.31
N ILE A 267 -9.54 5.63 -9.89
CA ILE A 267 -8.40 4.90 -9.33
C ILE A 267 -7.30 4.73 -10.38
N LEU A 268 -7.63 4.36 -11.62
CA LEU A 268 -6.64 4.32 -12.70
C LEU A 268 -5.93 5.68 -12.85
N GLN A 269 -6.68 6.78 -12.86
CA GLN A 269 -6.11 8.13 -12.96
C GLN A 269 -5.22 8.46 -11.76
N PHE A 270 -5.63 8.09 -10.55
CA PHE A 270 -4.83 8.25 -9.33
C PHE A 270 -3.50 7.49 -9.43
N CYS A 271 -3.52 6.23 -9.85
CA CYS A 271 -2.31 5.42 -10.01
C CYS A 271 -1.38 5.99 -11.10
N VAL A 272 -1.93 6.40 -12.24
CA VAL A 272 -1.16 7.03 -13.33
C VAL A 272 -0.55 8.35 -12.89
N LEU A 273 -1.31 9.18 -12.18
CA LEU A 273 -0.83 10.44 -11.63
C LEU A 273 0.31 10.23 -10.65
N SER A 274 0.16 9.27 -9.73
CA SER A 274 1.18 8.92 -8.74
C SER A 274 2.47 8.46 -9.43
N LEU A 275 2.37 7.59 -10.43
CA LEU A 275 3.53 7.16 -11.23
C LEU A 275 4.22 8.35 -11.92
N ARG A 276 3.45 9.29 -12.51
CA ARG A 276 4.01 10.49 -13.16
C ARG A 276 4.75 11.39 -12.19
N LEU A 277 4.22 11.56 -10.98
CA LEU A 277 4.85 12.36 -9.94
C LEU A 277 6.15 11.69 -9.46
N LEU A 278 6.12 10.39 -9.19
CA LEU A 278 7.32 9.61 -8.84
C LEU A 278 8.38 9.70 -9.92
N TRP A 279 8.00 9.56 -11.20
CA TRP A 279 8.91 9.73 -12.32
C TRP A 279 9.52 11.14 -12.41
N ALA A 280 8.72 12.19 -12.17
CA ALA A 280 9.21 13.56 -12.15
C ALA A 280 10.26 13.79 -11.05
N MET A 281 10.10 13.14 -9.88
CA MET A 281 11.09 13.17 -8.80
C MET A 281 12.34 12.32 -9.14
N GLU A 282 12.18 11.15 -9.72
CA GLU A 282 13.30 10.28 -10.14
C GLU A 282 14.19 10.98 -11.15
N GLN A 283 13.64 11.78 -12.09
CA GLN A 283 14.42 12.59 -13.03
C GLN A 283 15.29 13.66 -12.34
N SER A 284 15.02 13.98 -11.11
CA SER A 284 15.83 14.90 -10.29
C SER A 284 16.98 14.19 -9.56
N GLY A 285 17.13 12.88 -9.74
CA GLY A 285 18.23 12.08 -9.19
C GLY A 285 17.92 11.29 -7.93
N ALA A 286 16.66 11.30 -7.46
CA ALA A 286 16.24 10.47 -6.34
C ALA A 286 16.09 8.99 -6.76
N GLU A 287 16.34 8.06 -5.85
CA GLU A 287 16.19 6.63 -6.12
C GLU A 287 14.71 6.24 -6.12
N LEU A 288 14.24 5.56 -7.17
CA LEU A 288 12.83 5.19 -7.31
C LEU A 288 12.31 4.35 -6.13
N ARG A 289 13.11 3.42 -5.61
CA ARG A 289 12.72 2.57 -4.45
C ARG A 289 12.36 3.43 -3.24
N GLU A 290 13.20 4.42 -2.93
CA GLU A 290 12.96 5.32 -1.80
C GLU A 290 11.75 6.22 -2.05
N LEU A 291 11.59 6.74 -3.26
CA LEU A 291 10.41 7.53 -3.64
C LEU A 291 9.10 6.73 -3.50
N VAL A 292 9.12 5.45 -3.90
CA VAL A 292 7.97 4.55 -3.77
C VAL A 292 7.66 4.27 -2.31
N ARG A 293 8.69 4.05 -1.46
CA ARG A 293 8.53 3.88 -0.02
C ARG A 293 7.87 5.09 0.62
N LEU A 294 8.40 6.28 0.35
CA LEU A 294 7.88 7.55 0.87
C LEU A 294 6.44 7.80 0.39
N TRP A 295 6.19 7.62 -0.91
CA TRP A 295 4.84 7.77 -1.47
C TRP A 295 3.84 6.81 -0.81
N SER A 296 4.23 5.56 -0.62
CA SER A 296 3.36 4.59 0.05
C SER A 296 3.07 5.01 1.49
N ALA A 297 4.09 5.40 2.27
CA ALA A 297 3.91 5.83 3.66
C ALA A 297 3.02 7.08 3.79
N GLU A 298 3.20 8.07 2.91
CA GLU A 298 2.55 9.37 2.99
C GLU A 298 1.17 9.43 2.30
N ILE A 299 0.96 8.58 1.29
CA ILE A 299 -0.25 8.62 0.46
C ILE A 299 -1.10 7.36 0.63
N GLU A 300 -0.53 6.16 0.44
CA GLU A 300 -1.32 4.91 0.47
C GLU A 300 -1.89 4.60 1.87
N TYR A 301 -1.25 5.05 2.93
CA TYR A 301 -1.71 4.87 4.31
C TYR A 301 -2.49 6.06 4.87
N SER A 302 -2.91 7.00 4.01
CA SER A 302 -3.75 8.14 4.37
C SER A 302 -5.01 8.20 3.51
N ASP A 303 -6.12 7.69 4.01
CA ASP A 303 -7.41 7.77 3.33
C ASP A 303 -7.80 9.22 3.03
N GLU A 304 -7.44 10.16 3.90
CA GLU A 304 -7.68 11.59 3.71
C GLU A 304 -6.90 12.13 2.52
N ASN A 305 -5.61 11.77 2.39
CA ASN A 305 -4.78 12.20 1.26
C ASN A 305 -5.27 11.61 -0.06
N ILE A 306 -5.56 10.29 -0.09
CA ILE A 306 -6.16 9.64 -1.27
C ILE A 306 -7.47 10.33 -1.63
N GLY A 307 -8.35 10.55 -0.66
CA GLY A 307 -9.66 11.20 -0.88
C GLY A 307 -9.51 12.58 -1.51
N LYS A 308 -8.61 13.43 -1.02
CA LYS A 308 -8.34 14.77 -1.58
C LYS A 308 -7.81 14.71 -3.00
N ILE A 309 -6.90 13.76 -3.29
CA ILE A 309 -6.35 13.57 -4.64
C ILE A 309 -7.46 13.12 -5.61
N VAL A 310 -8.25 12.10 -5.24
CA VAL A 310 -9.33 11.57 -6.06
C VAL A 310 -10.43 12.61 -6.29
N GLU A 311 -10.82 13.39 -5.30
CA GLU A 311 -11.76 14.50 -5.45
C GLU A 311 -11.23 15.56 -6.44
N ARG A 312 -9.92 15.86 -6.39
CA ARG A 312 -9.32 16.76 -7.36
C ARG A 312 -9.32 16.18 -8.77
N ILE A 313 -8.99 14.90 -8.94
CA ILE A 313 -9.10 14.17 -10.20
C ILE A 313 -10.52 14.26 -10.75
N LYS A 314 -11.52 13.95 -9.93
CA LYS A 314 -12.93 14.03 -10.28
C LYS A 314 -13.35 15.43 -10.74
N SER A 315 -12.89 16.48 -10.07
CA SER A 315 -13.18 17.87 -10.44
C SER A 315 -12.62 18.29 -11.80
N LEU A 316 -11.54 17.66 -12.26
CA LEU A 316 -10.93 17.90 -13.57
C LEU A 316 -11.65 17.13 -14.69
N HIS A 317 -12.17 15.94 -14.40
CA HIS A 317 -12.94 15.14 -15.37
C HIS A 317 -14.36 15.64 -15.53
N PHE A 318 -14.98 16.07 -14.44
CA PHE A 318 -16.37 16.53 -14.40
C PHE A 318 -16.41 17.96 -13.85
N PRO A 319 -15.95 18.97 -14.63
CA PRO A 319 -16.02 20.35 -14.19
C PRO A 319 -17.49 20.66 -13.89
N LYS A 320 -17.79 21.11 -12.67
CA LYS A 320 -19.11 21.61 -12.33
C LYS A 320 -19.43 22.69 -13.37
N GLU A 321 -20.43 22.47 -14.20
CA GLU A 321 -20.97 23.53 -15.05
C GLU A 321 -21.22 24.74 -14.15
N GLN A 322 -20.69 25.87 -14.54
CA GLN A 322 -20.92 27.14 -13.85
C GLN A 322 -22.43 27.39 -13.90
N ILE A 323 -23.10 27.18 -12.74
CA ILE A 323 -24.49 27.61 -12.53
C ILE A 323 -24.46 29.11 -12.27
#